data_983b2429b8ea6201ffd7845b1dc9c727
#
_entry.id   983b2429b8ea6201ffd7845b1dc9c727
#
_cell.length_a   1.000
_cell.length_b   1.000
_cell.length_c   1.000
_cell.angle_alpha   90.00
_cell.angle_beta   90.00
_cell.angle_gamma   90.00
#
_symmetry.space_group_name_H-M   'P 1'
#
loop_
_entity.id
_entity.type
_entity.pdbx_description
1 polymer ?
#
loop_
_entity_poly.entity_id
_entity_poly.type
_entity_poly.pdbx_seq_one_letter_code
_entity_poly.pdbx_strand_id
1 'polypeptide(L)'
;MKDIAIFGFKDSSTGQLINMLDDKLRRKLNCIISINKIPKINIAEEHKKRPNKKNEFILNNKIYGLPVFQEKNFVKTLKERKIKKVFVFEDSGQQRSNIFKQLKKEKIKILSFIHSSVKLMGHNTIGKGVIIFPDCYLGYKSDIGDGVVIQSGCRIEHHNVIGNFCDLNPNLTTGGFTKIGNYCEINISVDIINRIRIGNFSRVGTGSLVLKNIKDKELHYGRPAKFVRKNK
;
A
#
# COMPACT_ATOMS: atom_id res chain seq x y z
N MET A 1 -8.49 20.25 -14.88
CA MET A 1 -9.64 19.33 -14.60
C MET A 1 -9.27 18.41 -13.45
N LYS A 2 -10.17 18.23 -12.47
CA LYS A 2 -9.99 17.32 -11.33
C LYS A 2 -10.48 15.93 -11.73
N ASP A 3 -9.60 15.06 -12.20
CA ASP A 3 -9.90 13.76 -12.82
C ASP A 3 -9.26 12.57 -12.09
N ILE A 4 -8.72 12.78 -10.88
CA ILE A 4 -8.06 11.74 -10.08
C ILE A 4 -8.87 11.45 -8.81
N ALA A 5 -9.11 10.17 -8.51
CA ALA A 5 -9.63 9.73 -7.22
C ALA A 5 -8.59 8.87 -6.48
N ILE A 6 -8.75 8.78 -5.17
CA ILE A 6 -7.97 7.88 -4.30
C ILE A 6 -8.93 6.85 -3.72
N PHE A 7 -8.61 5.57 -3.89
CA PHE A 7 -9.23 4.49 -3.13
C PHE A 7 -8.48 4.27 -1.83
N GLY A 8 -9.23 4.07 -0.77
CA GLY A 8 -8.70 3.83 0.56
C GLY A 8 -9.12 4.92 1.53
N PHE A 9 -9.56 4.47 2.68
CA PHE A 9 -9.94 5.33 3.78
C PHE A 9 -9.35 4.79 5.07
N LYS A 10 -8.11 5.14 5.32
CA LYS A 10 -7.57 5.22 6.67
C LYS A 10 -6.95 6.58 6.83
N ASP A 11 -7.22 7.19 7.98
CA ASP A 11 -6.68 8.48 8.36
C ASP A 11 -5.16 8.54 8.14
N SER A 12 -4.45 7.56 8.65
CA SER A 12 -3.00 7.51 8.57
C SER A 12 -2.48 7.33 7.14
N SER A 13 -3.08 6.45 6.34
CA SER A 13 -2.52 6.07 5.05
C SER A 13 -2.92 7.01 3.91
N THR A 14 -4.20 7.29 3.78
CA THR A 14 -4.70 8.19 2.71
C THR A 14 -4.20 9.61 2.91
N GLY A 15 -4.15 10.08 4.17
CA GLY A 15 -3.61 11.39 4.49
C GLY A 15 -2.12 11.50 4.17
N GLN A 16 -1.33 10.49 4.49
CA GLN A 16 0.08 10.45 4.13
C GLN A 16 0.26 10.51 2.61
N LEU A 17 -0.47 9.69 1.85
CA LEU A 17 -0.39 9.72 0.39
C LEU A 17 -0.71 11.11 -0.16
N ILE A 18 -1.81 11.74 0.28
CA ILE A 18 -2.20 13.09 -0.18
C ILE A 18 -1.09 14.10 0.10
N ASN A 19 -0.48 14.03 1.29
CA ASN A 19 0.59 14.97 1.67
C ASN A 19 1.90 14.75 0.90
N MET A 20 2.17 13.54 0.45
CA MET A 20 3.35 13.21 -0.34
C MET A 20 3.20 13.56 -1.83
N LEU A 21 1.96 13.72 -2.34
CA LEU A 21 1.74 14.13 -3.73
C LEU A 21 2.25 15.56 -3.95
N ASP A 22 2.89 15.78 -5.09
CA ASP A 22 3.25 17.13 -5.53
C ASP A 22 1.98 17.99 -5.75
N ASP A 23 2.16 19.30 -5.79
CA ASP A 23 1.05 20.25 -5.96
C ASP A 23 0.28 20.03 -7.26
N LYS A 24 0.95 19.60 -8.32
CA LYS A 24 0.35 19.36 -9.64
C LYS A 24 -0.63 18.19 -9.58
N LEU A 25 -0.27 17.09 -8.92
CA LEU A 25 -1.14 15.93 -8.71
C LEU A 25 -2.21 16.24 -7.69
N ARG A 26 -1.87 16.91 -6.57
CA ARG A 26 -2.81 17.27 -5.51
C ARG A 26 -3.96 18.13 -6.04
N ARG A 27 -3.68 19.13 -6.88
CA ARG A 27 -4.71 19.98 -7.52
C ARG A 27 -5.65 19.21 -8.46
N LYS A 28 -5.26 18.04 -8.94
CA LYS A 28 -6.08 17.17 -9.80
C LYS A 28 -6.95 16.20 -9.03
N LEU A 29 -6.79 16.11 -7.70
CA LEU A 29 -7.63 15.25 -6.87
C LEU A 29 -9.08 15.77 -6.89
N ASN A 30 -10.02 14.82 -7.06
CA ASN A 30 -11.46 15.08 -7.10
C ASN A 30 -12.14 14.57 -5.83
N CYS A 31 -11.89 13.33 -5.46
CA CYS A 31 -12.58 12.66 -4.35
C CYS A 31 -11.77 11.48 -3.80
N ILE A 32 -12.22 11.01 -2.66
CA ILE A 32 -11.78 9.76 -2.03
C ILE A 32 -12.94 8.77 -2.08
N ILE A 33 -12.65 7.51 -2.36
CA ILE A 33 -13.62 6.42 -2.41
C ILE A 33 -13.22 5.36 -1.38
N SER A 34 -14.14 5.01 -0.49
CA SER A 34 -13.99 3.91 0.45
C SER A 34 -14.98 2.80 0.11
N ILE A 35 -14.47 1.58 -0.06
CA ILE A 35 -15.30 0.37 -0.21
C ILE A 35 -15.68 -0.22 1.15
N ASN A 36 -14.97 0.17 2.19
CA ASN A 36 -15.21 -0.26 3.56
C ASN A 36 -16.10 0.73 4.29
N LYS A 37 -16.79 0.23 5.34
CA LYS A 37 -17.56 1.11 6.21
C LYS A 37 -16.60 2.10 6.90
N ILE A 38 -16.85 3.39 6.70
CA ILE A 38 -16.12 4.43 7.40
C ILE A 38 -16.52 4.36 8.86
N PRO A 39 -15.60 4.15 9.80
CA PRO A 39 -15.94 4.20 11.21
C PRO A 39 -16.56 5.56 11.50
N LYS A 40 -17.67 5.59 12.23
CA LYS A 40 -18.13 6.83 12.86
C LYS A 40 -17.09 7.18 13.92
N ILE A 41 -16.10 7.97 13.53
CA ILE A 41 -15.11 8.45 14.49
C ILE A 41 -15.83 9.46 15.37
N ASN A 42 -15.94 9.16 16.65
CA ASN A 42 -16.41 10.12 17.62
C ASN A 42 -15.26 11.13 17.84
N ILE A 43 -15.24 12.14 16.98
CA ILE A 43 -14.23 13.21 16.97
C ILE A 43 -14.07 13.83 18.36
N ALA A 44 -15.14 13.88 19.17
CA ALA A 44 -15.12 14.41 20.51
C ALA A 44 -14.25 13.59 21.49
N GLU A 45 -14.18 12.27 21.35
CA GLU A 45 -13.35 11.42 22.22
C GLU A 45 -11.86 11.47 21.86
N GLU A 46 -11.53 11.51 20.56
CA GLU A 46 -10.13 11.67 20.15
C GLU A 46 -9.57 13.07 20.45
N HIS A 47 -10.40 14.10 20.35
CA HIS A 47 -10.00 15.47 20.71
C HIS A 47 -9.73 15.66 22.20
N LYS A 48 -10.44 14.96 23.09
CA LYS A 48 -10.15 14.95 24.53
C LYS A 48 -8.76 14.41 24.85
N LYS A 49 -8.24 13.49 24.01
CA LYS A 49 -6.90 12.89 24.17
C LYS A 49 -5.77 13.74 23.57
N ARG A 50 -6.08 14.70 22.68
CA ARG A 50 -5.08 15.55 21.98
C ARG A 50 -5.60 16.98 21.80
N PRO A 51 -5.69 17.78 22.87
CA PRO A 51 -6.41 19.08 22.88
C PRO A 51 -5.86 20.14 21.92
N ASN A 52 -4.62 20.00 21.43
CA ASN A 52 -3.93 21.05 20.66
C ASN A 52 -3.85 20.81 19.14
N LYS A 53 -4.49 19.80 18.59
CA LYS A 53 -4.60 19.63 17.13
C LYS A 53 -6.07 19.57 16.73
N LYS A 54 -6.57 20.64 16.10
CA LYS A 54 -7.80 20.58 15.32
C LYS A 54 -7.62 19.49 14.28
N ASN A 55 -8.31 18.35 14.42
CA ASN A 55 -8.36 17.32 13.39
C ASN A 55 -9.17 17.87 12.22
N GLU A 56 -8.54 18.63 11.35
CA GLU A 56 -9.10 19.09 10.08
C GLU A 56 -9.35 17.94 9.10
N PHE A 57 -9.06 16.70 9.53
CA PHE A 57 -9.01 15.56 8.68
C PHE A 57 -10.38 15.15 8.16
N ILE A 58 -11.42 15.08 9.00
CA ILE A 58 -12.78 14.74 8.60
C ILE A 58 -13.76 15.77 9.08
N LEU A 59 -14.09 16.71 8.22
CA LEU A 59 -15.16 17.68 8.43
C LEU A 59 -16.21 17.49 7.33
N ASN A 60 -17.46 17.22 7.71
CA ASN A 60 -18.59 17.16 6.77
C ASN A 60 -18.38 16.17 5.59
N ASN A 61 -17.98 14.93 5.86
CA ASN A 61 -17.67 13.92 4.84
C ASN A 61 -16.55 14.34 3.85
N LYS A 62 -15.62 15.16 4.30
CA LYS A 62 -14.45 15.57 3.53
C LYS A 62 -13.17 15.22 4.26
N ILE A 63 -12.13 14.86 3.51
CA ILE A 63 -10.76 14.65 3.98
C ILE A 63 -9.86 15.58 3.19
N TYR A 64 -9.10 16.43 3.87
CA TYR A 64 -8.31 17.49 3.22
C TYR A 64 -9.12 18.28 2.18
N GLY A 65 -10.38 18.59 2.49
CA GLY A 65 -11.29 19.29 1.57
C GLY A 65 -11.83 18.43 0.42
N LEU A 66 -11.42 17.18 0.26
CA LEU A 66 -11.92 16.26 -0.76
C LEU A 66 -13.16 15.51 -0.24
N PRO A 67 -14.24 15.45 -1.02
CA PRO A 67 -15.42 14.65 -0.65
C PRO A 67 -15.08 13.17 -0.59
N VAL A 68 -15.64 12.47 0.40
CA VAL A 68 -15.49 11.03 0.59
C VAL A 68 -16.79 10.32 0.24
N PHE A 69 -16.70 9.31 -0.61
CA PHE A 69 -17.82 8.44 -1.00
C PHE A 69 -17.59 7.05 -0.43
N GLN A 70 -18.57 6.60 0.35
CA GLN A 70 -18.57 5.22 0.85
C GLN A 70 -19.47 4.37 -0.03
N GLU A 71 -18.88 3.66 -0.99
CA GLU A 71 -19.66 2.93 -1.99
C GLU A 71 -19.01 1.59 -2.36
N LYS A 72 -19.81 0.52 -2.30
CA LYS A 72 -19.42 -0.77 -2.86
C LYS A 72 -19.42 -0.75 -4.38
N ASN A 73 -20.38 -0.05 -5.00
CA ASN A 73 -20.45 0.14 -6.46
C ASN A 73 -19.88 1.49 -6.88
N PHE A 74 -18.58 1.61 -6.75
CA PHE A 74 -17.85 2.85 -7.01
C PHE A 74 -17.78 3.24 -8.50
N VAL A 75 -18.08 2.33 -9.41
CA VAL A 75 -18.01 2.59 -10.86
C VAL A 75 -18.96 3.72 -11.27
N LYS A 76 -20.15 3.75 -10.67
CA LYS A 76 -21.12 4.82 -10.89
C LYS A 76 -20.52 6.19 -10.53
N THR A 77 -19.99 6.33 -9.33
CA THR A 77 -19.34 7.57 -8.86
C THR A 77 -18.18 8.00 -9.73
N LEU A 78 -17.35 7.04 -10.19
CA LEU A 78 -16.25 7.36 -11.10
C LEU A 78 -16.75 7.96 -12.41
N LYS A 79 -17.83 7.41 -12.99
CA LYS A 79 -18.44 7.89 -14.24
C LYS A 79 -19.08 9.27 -14.06
N GLU A 80 -19.92 9.44 -13.06
CA GLU A 80 -20.59 10.72 -12.75
C GLU A 80 -19.60 11.86 -12.52
N ARG A 81 -18.48 11.55 -11.85
CA ARG A 81 -17.43 12.53 -11.58
C ARG A 81 -16.36 12.65 -12.66
N LYS A 82 -16.53 11.92 -13.78
CA LYS A 82 -15.59 11.94 -14.93
C LYS A 82 -14.15 11.60 -14.51
N ILE A 83 -13.98 10.67 -13.56
CA ILE A 83 -12.68 10.22 -13.09
C ILE A 83 -12.01 9.35 -14.15
N LYS A 84 -10.78 9.68 -14.50
CA LYS A 84 -9.99 8.96 -15.52
C LYS A 84 -8.81 8.19 -14.93
N LYS A 85 -8.39 8.57 -13.73
CA LYS A 85 -7.19 8.05 -13.08
C LYS A 85 -7.44 7.83 -11.61
N VAL A 86 -6.80 6.82 -11.03
CA VAL A 86 -6.96 6.53 -9.61
C VAL A 86 -5.63 6.09 -8.98
N PHE A 87 -5.46 6.42 -7.71
CA PHE A 87 -4.55 5.71 -6.81
C PHE A 87 -5.37 4.69 -6.02
N VAL A 88 -4.85 3.47 -5.86
CA VAL A 88 -5.52 2.42 -5.08
C VAL A 88 -4.65 2.09 -3.87
N PHE A 89 -5.06 2.58 -2.71
CA PHE A 89 -4.34 2.45 -1.46
C PHE A 89 -5.22 1.85 -0.35
N GLU A 90 -5.77 0.68 -0.63
CA GLU A 90 -6.50 -0.14 0.35
C GLU A 90 -5.55 -1.06 1.10
N ASP A 91 -5.87 -1.37 2.36
CA ASP A 91 -4.99 -2.10 3.26
C ASP A 91 -4.75 -3.56 2.87
N SER A 92 -5.71 -4.17 2.20
CA SER A 92 -5.62 -5.57 1.80
C SER A 92 -5.23 -5.70 0.34
N GLY A 93 -4.18 -6.45 0.06
CA GLY A 93 -3.79 -6.80 -1.31
C GLY A 93 -4.93 -7.44 -2.09
N GLN A 94 -5.76 -8.25 -1.44
CA GLN A 94 -6.95 -8.86 -2.06
C GLN A 94 -8.00 -7.81 -2.47
N GLN A 95 -8.24 -6.81 -1.62
CA GLN A 95 -9.14 -5.70 -1.94
C GLN A 95 -8.58 -4.87 -3.10
N ARG A 96 -7.29 -4.53 -3.07
CA ARG A 96 -6.62 -3.82 -4.18
C ARG A 96 -6.78 -4.59 -5.50
N SER A 97 -6.55 -5.90 -5.49
CA SER A 97 -6.72 -6.76 -6.66
C SER A 97 -8.15 -6.72 -7.24
N ASN A 98 -9.16 -6.78 -6.37
CA ASN A 98 -10.57 -6.72 -6.79
C ASN A 98 -10.92 -5.36 -7.41
N ILE A 99 -10.41 -4.27 -6.85
CA ILE A 99 -10.56 -2.92 -7.42
C ILE A 99 -9.87 -2.84 -8.78
N PHE A 100 -8.64 -3.34 -8.90
CA PHE A 100 -7.89 -3.35 -10.17
C PHE A 100 -8.66 -4.05 -11.28
N LYS A 101 -9.27 -5.21 -11.00
CA LYS A 101 -10.09 -5.96 -11.97
C LYS A 101 -11.26 -5.13 -12.49
N GLN A 102 -11.95 -4.39 -11.61
CA GLN A 102 -13.07 -3.54 -11.98
C GLN A 102 -12.61 -2.32 -12.78
N LEU A 103 -11.56 -1.63 -12.33
CA LEU A 103 -10.99 -0.47 -13.01
C LEU A 103 -10.49 -0.81 -14.42
N LYS A 104 -9.90 -2.01 -14.60
CA LYS A 104 -9.47 -2.49 -15.92
C LYS A 104 -10.64 -2.65 -16.89
N LYS A 105 -11.79 -3.18 -16.43
CA LYS A 105 -13.01 -3.28 -17.25
C LYS A 105 -13.50 -1.91 -17.71
N GLU A 106 -13.41 -0.91 -16.85
CA GLU A 106 -13.84 0.47 -17.12
C GLU A 106 -12.78 1.32 -17.83
N LYS A 107 -11.63 0.74 -18.19
CA LYS A 107 -10.48 1.42 -18.83
C LYS A 107 -9.96 2.64 -18.05
N ILE A 108 -10.11 2.62 -16.73
CA ILE A 108 -9.61 3.69 -15.85
C ILE A 108 -8.14 3.42 -15.54
N LYS A 109 -7.31 4.44 -15.69
CA LYS A 109 -5.85 4.34 -15.47
C LYS A 109 -5.53 4.25 -13.99
N ILE A 110 -4.82 3.20 -13.57
CA ILE A 110 -4.29 3.05 -12.22
C ILE A 110 -2.91 3.69 -12.18
N LEU A 111 -2.73 4.61 -11.24
CA LEU A 111 -1.50 5.37 -11.04
C LEU A 111 -0.61 4.69 -10.01
N SER A 112 0.69 4.71 -10.26
CA SER A 112 1.72 4.41 -9.26
C SER A 112 2.21 5.71 -8.64
N PHE A 113 2.68 5.64 -7.39
CA PHE A 113 3.36 6.73 -6.70
C PHE A 113 4.69 6.22 -6.14
N ILE A 114 5.76 6.93 -6.46
CA ILE A 114 7.10 6.68 -5.93
C ILE A 114 7.59 7.99 -5.33
N HIS A 115 7.83 8.00 -4.03
CA HIS A 115 8.34 9.21 -3.36
C HIS A 115 9.72 9.60 -3.90
N SER A 116 9.99 10.90 -4.00
CA SER A 116 11.23 11.44 -4.60
C SER A 116 12.51 11.04 -3.87
N SER A 117 12.42 10.67 -2.57
CA SER A 117 13.58 10.18 -1.80
C SER A 117 13.94 8.72 -2.07
N VAL A 118 13.13 7.98 -2.84
CA VAL A 118 13.38 6.57 -3.13
C VAL A 118 14.62 6.42 -4.02
N LYS A 119 15.55 5.57 -3.60
CA LYS A 119 16.76 5.26 -4.38
C LYS A 119 16.53 4.01 -5.24
N LEU A 120 16.50 4.19 -6.56
CA LEU A 120 16.42 3.12 -7.55
C LEU A 120 17.82 2.87 -8.14
N MET A 121 18.35 1.66 -8.00
CA MET A 121 19.71 1.31 -8.44
C MET A 121 19.79 0.86 -9.91
N GLY A 122 18.72 1.06 -10.66
CA GLY A 122 18.66 0.78 -12.08
C GLY A 122 18.19 -0.61 -12.47
N HIS A 123 17.69 -0.70 -13.71
CA HIS A 123 17.11 -1.91 -14.29
C HIS A 123 15.99 -2.54 -13.45
N ASN A 124 15.30 -1.73 -12.65
CA ASN A 124 14.15 -2.17 -11.86
C ASN A 124 12.91 -2.20 -12.75
N THR A 125 12.07 -3.22 -12.63
CA THR A 125 10.72 -3.21 -13.19
C THR A 125 9.71 -2.90 -12.08
N ILE A 126 8.78 -1.99 -12.35
CA ILE A 126 7.77 -1.56 -11.37
C ILE A 126 6.40 -1.66 -12.03
N GLY A 127 5.54 -2.48 -11.46
CA GLY A 127 4.19 -2.74 -11.92
C GLY A 127 3.25 -1.52 -11.79
N LYS A 128 1.99 -1.75 -12.15
CA LYS A 128 0.93 -0.73 -12.10
C LYS A 128 0.41 -0.55 -10.68
N GLY A 129 0.10 0.69 -10.31
CA GLY A 129 -0.51 1.00 -9.02
C GLY A 129 0.38 0.67 -7.82
N VAL A 130 1.69 0.64 -8.01
CA VAL A 130 2.66 0.49 -6.93
C VAL A 130 2.77 1.82 -6.18
N ILE A 131 2.79 1.74 -4.85
CA ILE A 131 2.99 2.90 -3.98
C ILE A 131 4.25 2.66 -3.15
N ILE A 132 5.25 3.54 -3.30
CA ILE A 132 6.51 3.46 -2.55
C ILE A 132 6.69 4.73 -1.72
N PHE A 133 6.75 4.53 -0.43
CA PHE A 133 6.89 5.57 0.58
C PHE A 133 8.34 6.09 0.68
N PRO A 134 8.58 7.16 1.47
CA PRO A 134 9.92 7.75 1.60
C PRO A 134 10.98 6.78 2.08
N ASP A 135 12.24 7.12 1.75
CA ASP A 135 13.46 6.53 2.25
C ASP A 135 13.64 5.04 1.96
N CYS A 136 12.96 4.57 0.91
CA CYS A 136 13.13 3.21 0.42
C CYS A 136 14.34 3.10 -0.54
N TYR A 137 14.94 1.92 -0.54
CA TYR A 137 16.01 1.52 -1.45
C TYR A 137 15.59 0.30 -2.25
N LEU A 138 15.65 0.37 -3.57
CA LEU A 138 15.43 -0.74 -4.48
C LEU A 138 16.73 -1.05 -5.22
N GLY A 139 17.33 -2.16 -4.86
CA GLY A 139 18.58 -2.67 -5.43
C GLY A 139 18.46 -2.99 -6.92
N TYR A 140 19.61 -3.12 -7.56
CA TYR A 140 19.75 -3.38 -8.98
C TYR A 140 18.95 -4.60 -9.45
N LYS A 141 18.24 -4.49 -10.58
CA LYS A 141 17.42 -5.57 -11.17
C LYS A 141 16.39 -6.18 -10.21
N SER A 142 15.72 -5.37 -9.41
CA SER A 142 14.60 -5.85 -8.60
C SER A 142 13.29 -5.64 -9.35
N ASP A 143 12.42 -6.66 -9.33
CA ASP A 143 11.12 -6.69 -10.00
C ASP A 143 10.01 -6.53 -8.97
N ILE A 144 9.15 -5.53 -9.13
CA ILE A 144 8.03 -5.23 -8.25
C ILE A 144 6.72 -5.42 -9.01
N GLY A 145 5.87 -6.31 -8.53
CA GLY A 145 4.58 -6.63 -9.14
C GLY A 145 3.53 -5.52 -9.02
N ASP A 146 2.37 -5.76 -9.62
CA ASP A 146 1.24 -4.83 -9.62
C ASP A 146 0.66 -4.64 -8.21
N GLY A 147 0.25 -3.43 -7.87
CA GLY A 147 -0.48 -3.11 -6.64
C GLY A 147 0.30 -3.35 -5.35
N VAL A 148 1.62 -3.45 -5.40
CA VAL A 148 2.49 -3.56 -4.23
C VAL A 148 2.54 -2.23 -3.49
N VAL A 149 2.47 -2.29 -2.16
CA VAL A 149 2.70 -1.15 -1.28
C VAL A 149 4.00 -1.39 -0.51
N ILE A 150 4.93 -0.45 -0.62
CA ILE A 150 6.22 -0.47 0.09
C ILE A 150 6.25 0.72 1.03
N GLN A 151 6.20 0.44 2.31
CA GLN A 151 6.20 1.46 3.36
C GLN A 151 7.61 2.02 3.59
N SER A 152 7.69 3.13 4.34
CA SER A 152 8.91 3.89 4.56
C SER A 152 10.07 3.07 5.09
N GLY A 153 11.28 3.40 4.63
CA GLY A 153 12.53 2.82 5.12
C GLY A 153 12.79 1.37 4.68
N CYS A 154 11.99 0.82 3.77
CA CYS A 154 12.23 -0.53 3.26
C CYS A 154 13.51 -0.59 2.41
N ARG A 155 14.30 -1.64 2.65
CA ARG A 155 15.53 -1.92 1.93
C ARG A 155 15.42 -3.24 1.17
N ILE A 156 15.18 -3.16 -0.11
CA ILE A 156 15.04 -4.31 -1.02
C ILE A 156 16.33 -4.41 -1.82
N GLU A 157 17.12 -5.44 -1.54
CA GLU A 157 18.43 -5.65 -2.19
C GLU A 157 18.28 -6.18 -3.64
N HIS A 158 19.41 -6.33 -4.33
CA HIS A 158 19.47 -6.63 -5.76
C HIS A 158 18.81 -7.96 -6.17
N HIS A 159 18.29 -8.03 -7.38
CA HIS A 159 17.70 -9.23 -8.01
C HIS A 159 16.52 -9.82 -7.20
N ASN A 160 15.82 -9.00 -6.46
CA ASN A 160 14.64 -9.45 -5.73
C ASN A 160 13.41 -9.47 -6.66
N VAL A 161 12.52 -10.41 -6.41
CA VAL A 161 11.24 -10.50 -7.11
C VAL A 161 10.12 -10.42 -6.07
N ILE A 162 9.32 -9.37 -6.14
CA ILE A 162 8.16 -9.16 -5.27
C ILE A 162 6.89 -9.36 -6.10
N GLY A 163 6.09 -10.34 -5.73
CA GLY A 163 4.83 -10.64 -6.40
C GLY A 163 3.77 -9.55 -6.26
N ASN A 164 2.64 -9.76 -6.91
CA ASN A 164 1.57 -8.77 -6.97
C ASN A 164 0.85 -8.61 -5.63
N PHE A 165 0.37 -7.40 -5.37
CA PHE A 165 -0.51 -7.05 -4.25
C PHE A 165 0.07 -7.37 -2.86
N CYS A 166 1.39 -7.32 -2.73
CA CYS A 166 2.06 -7.46 -1.44
C CYS A 166 2.03 -6.18 -0.64
N ASP A 167 2.07 -6.33 0.69
CA ASP A 167 2.25 -5.26 1.66
C ASP A 167 3.61 -5.45 2.35
N LEU A 168 4.54 -4.55 2.04
CA LEU A 168 5.87 -4.50 2.64
C LEU A 168 5.88 -3.35 3.64
N ASN A 169 5.80 -3.71 4.92
CA ASN A 169 5.64 -2.74 6.00
C ASN A 169 6.98 -2.09 6.41
N PRO A 170 6.96 -1.00 7.20
CA PRO A 170 8.14 -0.17 7.46
C PRO A 170 9.38 -0.95 7.89
N ASN A 171 10.54 -0.50 7.39
CA ASN A 171 11.87 -1.02 7.74
C ASN A 171 12.07 -2.52 7.43
N LEU A 172 11.36 -3.07 6.45
CA LEU A 172 11.70 -4.39 5.90
C LEU A 172 13.10 -4.34 5.27
N THR A 173 13.94 -5.32 5.59
CA THR A 173 15.22 -5.53 4.90
C THR A 173 15.26 -6.91 4.25
N THR A 174 15.62 -6.96 2.96
CA THR A 174 15.85 -8.23 2.26
C THR A 174 17.29 -8.35 1.81
N GLY A 175 17.84 -9.55 1.89
CA GLY A 175 19.05 -9.88 1.15
C GLY A 175 18.77 -10.04 -0.35
N GLY A 176 19.85 -10.14 -1.14
CA GLY A 176 19.73 -10.31 -2.60
C GLY A 176 19.10 -11.64 -3.02
N PHE A 177 18.51 -11.67 -4.23
CA PHE A 177 17.87 -12.86 -4.82
C PHE A 177 16.68 -13.41 -4.01
N THR A 178 16.09 -12.62 -3.15
CA THR A 178 14.88 -13.00 -2.40
C THR A 178 13.66 -12.97 -3.34
N LYS A 179 12.77 -13.95 -3.19
CA LYS A 179 11.51 -14.04 -3.93
C LYS A 179 10.33 -14.05 -2.97
N ILE A 180 9.47 -13.05 -3.04
CA ILE A 180 8.23 -12.96 -2.28
C ILE A 180 7.07 -13.19 -3.24
N GLY A 181 6.21 -14.16 -2.94
CA GLY A 181 5.03 -14.50 -3.74
C GLY A 181 3.96 -13.43 -3.73
N ASN A 182 2.83 -13.71 -4.36
CA ASN A 182 1.72 -12.76 -4.42
C ASN A 182 0.96 -12.66 -3.09
N TYR A 183 0.34 -11.51 -2.83
CA TYR A 183 -0.54 -11.27 -1.67
C TYR A 183 0.13 -11.54 -0.32
N CYS A 184 1.44 -11.36 -0.24
CA CYS A 184 2.17 -11.51 1.01
C CYS A 184 2.09 -10.25 1.85
N GLU A 185 2.09 -10.41 3.18
CA GLU A 185 2.18 -9.34 4.15
C GLU A 185 3.45 -9.54 4.99
N ILE A 186 4.44 -8.69 4.76
CA ILE A 186 5.70 -8.70 5.50
C ILE A 186 5.66 -7.53 6.47
N ASN A 187 5.61 -7.83 7.75
CA ASN A 187 5.37 -6.82 8.77
C ASN A 187 6.62 -6.01 9.14
N ILE A 188 6.43 -5.06 10.08
CA ILE A 188 7.42 -4.06 10.46
C ILE A 188 8.74 -4.71 10.89
N SER A 189 9.88 -4.15 10.43
CA SER A 189 11.24 -4.52 10.84
C SER A 189 11.53 -6.02 10.68
N VAL A 190 11.06 -6.61 9.59
CA VAL A 190 11.41 -7.98 9.23
C VAL A 190 12.74 -7.98 8.49
N ASP A 191 13.63 -8.89 8.88
CA ASP A 191 14.88 -9.16 8.17
C ASP A 191 14.79 -10.50 7.43
N ILE A 192 15.14 -10.52 6.15
CA ILE A 192 15.14 -11.71 5.31
C ILE A 192 16.54 -11.88 4.72
N ILE A 193 17.19 -13.01 4.98
CA ILE A 193 18.50 -13.26 4.40
C ILE A 193 18.40 -13.50 2.88
N ASN A 194 19.56 -13.49 2.21
CA ASN A 194 19.63 -13.70 0.76
C ASN A 194 19.08 -15.07 0.32
N ARG A 195 18.56 -15.15 -0.91
CA ARG A 195 18.07 -16.36 -1.58
C ARG A 195 16.87 -17.05 -0.93
N ILE A 196 16.13 -16.36 -0.07
CA ILE A 196 14.89 -16.87 0.53
C ILE A 196 13.74 -16.79 -0.46
N ARG A 197 12.85 -17.80 -0.38
CA ARG A 197 11.54 -17.81 -1.05
C ARG A 197 10.43 -17.78 -0.02
N ILE A 198 9.50 -16.82 -0.17
CA ILE A 198 8.26 -16.72 0.61
C ILE A 198 7.11 -17.01 -0.34
N GLY A 199 6.32 -18.02 -0.01
CA GLY A 199 5.18 -18.46 -0.81
C GLY A 199 4.03 -17.46 -0.84
N ASN A 200 3.08 -17.67 -1.75
CA ASN A 200 1.92 -16.78 -1.92
C ASN A 200 1.05 -16.75 -0.66
N PHE A 201 0.37 -15.63 -0.42
CA PHE A 201 -0.57 -15.44 0.72
C PHE A 201 0.06 -15.68 2.09
N SER A 202 1.38 -15.61 2.19
CA SER A 202 2.08 -15.81 3.45
C SER A 202 2.23 -14.52 4.21
N ARG A 203 2.39 -14.64 5.53
CA ARG A 203 2.62 -13.53 6.44
C ARG A 203 3.87 -13.74 7.26
N VAL A 204 4.63 -12.67 7.46
CA VAL A 204 5.77 -12.67 8.38
C VAL A 204 5.52 -11.61 9.46
N GLY A 205 5.53 -12.03 10.72
CA GLY A 205 5.25 -11.16 11.86
C GLY A 205 6.35 -10.14 12.13
N THR A 206 5.99 -9.06 12.80
CA THR A 206 6.88 -7.93 13.14
C THR A 206 8.18 -8.38 13.82
N GLY A 207 9.30 -7.77 13.42
CA GLY A 207 10.63 -8.01 14.03
C GLY A 207 11.22 -9.39 13.73
N SER A 208 10.66 -10.15 12.82
CA SER A 208 11.12 -11.52 12.52
C SER A 208 12.43 -11.55 11.73
N LEU A 209 13.23 -12.60 11.94
CA LEU A 209 14.42 -12.92 11.15
C LEU A 209 14.16 -14.20 10.35
N VAL A 210 14.01 -14.07 9.03
CA VAL A 210 13.70 -15.19 8.13
C VAL A 210 14.99 -15.81 7.59
N LEU A 211 15.29 -17.01 8.04
CA LEU A 211 16.49 -17.79 7.67
C LEU A 211 16.19 -18.98 6.76
N LYS A 212 14.90 -19.32 6.54
CA LYS A 212 14.47 -20.47 5.74
C LYS A 212 13.28 -20.10 4.87
N ASN A 213 13.10 -20.82 3.78
CA ASN A 213 11.96 -20.64 2.90
C ASN A 213 10.62 -20.84 3.65
N ILE A 214 9.63 -20.06 3.27
CA ILE A 214 8.26 -20.11 3.79
C ILE A 214 7.35 -20.62 2.68
N LYS A 215 6.48 -21.59 2.98
CA LYS A 215 5.54 -22.14 2.01
C LYS A 215 4.33 -21.21 1.85
N ASP A 216 3.51 -21.50 0.83
CA ASP A 216 2.26 -20.76 0.59
C ASP A 216 1.35 -20.80 1.81
N LYS A 217 0.68 -19.67 2.06
CA LYS A 217 -0.33 -19.52 3.12
C LYS A 217 0.20 -19.88 4.50
N GLU A 218 1.40 -19.48 4.85
CA GLU A 218 1.96 -19.67 6.18
C GLU A 218 2.17 -18.34 6.90
N LEU A 219 1.92 -18.35 8.22
CA LEU A 219 2.33 -17.31 9.15
C LEU A 219 3.58 -17.79 9.88
N HIS A 220 4.64 -17.00 9.77
CA HIS A 220 5.89 -17.18 10.53
C HIS A 220 6.15 -15.97 11.41
N TYR A 221 6.75 -16.20 12.58
CA TYR A 221 7.08 -15.15 13.53
C TYR A 221 8.32 -15.53 14.38
N GLY A 222 9.08 -14.51 14.82
CA GLY A 222 10.17 -14.62 15.77
C GLY A 222 11.58 -14.49 15.18
N ARG A 223 12.60 -14.53 16.02
CA ARG A 223 14.02 -14.45 15.66
C ARG A 223 14.76 -15.66 16.23
N PRO A 224 15.00 -16.71 15.43
CA PRO A 224 14.62 -16.90 14.04
C PRO A 224 13.10 -17.13 13.85
N ALA A 225 12.59 -16.78 12.65
CA ALA A 225 11.19 -16.96 12.32
C ALA A 225 10.81 -18.45 12.23
N LYS A 226 9.75 -18.82 12.95
CA LYS A 226 9.22 -20.19 12.99
C LYS A 226 7.77 -20.20 12.51
N PHE A 227 7.34 -21.32 11.95
CA PHE A 227 5.94 -21.53 11.59
C PHE A 227 5.04 -21.42 12.83
N VAL A 228 3.96 -20.68 12.68
CA VAL A 228 2.94 -20.49 13.74
C VAL A 228 1.65 -21.23 13.37
N ARG A 229 1.14 -20.94 12.18
CA ARG A 229 -0.11 -21.52 11.67
C ARG A 229 -0.27 -21.29 10.18
N LYS A 230 -1.24 -21.96 9.58
CA LYS A 230 -1.69 -21.61 8.23
C LYS A 230 -2.39 -20.24 8.26
N ASN A 231 -2.09 -19.43 7.26
CA ASN A 231 -2.79 -18.16 7.00
C ASN A 231 -4.11 -18.48 6.26
N LYS A 232 -5.20 -17.96 6.78
CA LYS A 232 -6.54 -18.19 6.20
C LYS A 232 -6.77 -17.35 4.96
#